data_99fdd2476adc41267fa5a42a36395e65
#
_entry.id   99fdd2476adc41267fa5a42a36395e65
#
_cell.length_a   1.000
_cell.length_b   1.000
_cell.length_c   1.000
_cell.angle_alpha   90.00
_cell.angle_beta   90.00
_cell.angle_gamma   90.00
#
_symmetry.space_group_name_H-M   'P 1'
#
loop_
_entity.id
_entity.type
_entity.pdbx_description
1 polymer ?
#
loop_
_entity_poly.entity_id
_entity_poly.type
_entity_poly.pdbx_seq_one_letter_code
_entity_poly.pdbx_strand_id
1 'polypeptide(L)'
;MFSGIIEEMATVVATRKTNENIDFTLTCSFVNELQVDQSVSHNGVCLTVIEIQNNTYTVTAMKETLQKSNLCFLNIGDKVNIERSMRMNGRLDGHIVQGHVDTTARCTNVEDAEGSTYYTFEYNFDHEMAKRGYFTVDKGSVTVNGVSLTVCEPNNNCFKVAIIPYTKANTNFCNMQIGSIVNLEFDIIGKYIAKLQQF
;
A
#
# COMPACT_ATOMS: atom_id res chain seq x y z
N MET A 1 -4.24 -7.09 9.60
CA MET A 1 -3.61 -5.90 10.22
C MET A 1 -2.11 -5.94 9.96
N PHE A 2 -1.55 -4.80 9.59
CA PHE A 2 -0.16 -4.62 9.18
C PHE A 2 0.42 -3.39 9.90
N SER A 3 1.73 -3.20 9.81
CA SER A 3 2.43 -2.05 10.41
C SER A 3 2.84 -1.01 9.36
N GLY A 4 2.82 -1.37 8.09
CA GLY A 4 3.32 -0.55 6.99
C GLY A 4 4.85 -0.61 6.86
N ILE A 5 5.47 -1.63 7.45
CA ILE A 5 6.90 -1.92 7.28
C ILE A 5 7.04 -3.07 6.26
N ILE A 6 7.51 -2.73 5.09
CA ILE A 6 7.66 -3.71 4.00
C ILE A 6 8.75 -4.72 4.34
N GLU A 7 8.42 -6.01 4.24
CA GLU A 7 9.39 -7.09 4.48
C GLU A 7 10.21 -7.38 3.23
N GLU A 8 9.58 -7.33 2.04
CA GLU A 8 10.22 -7.64 0.76
C GLU A 8 9.40 -7.09 -0.41
N MET A 9 9.99 -7.05 -1.59
CA MET A 9 9.28 -6.89 -2.86
C MET A 9 9.09 -8.24 -3.55
N ALA A 10 7.87 -8.77 -3.57
CA ALA A 10 7.54 -9.95 -4.36
C ALA A 10 7.55 -9.64 -5.85
N THR A 11 7.75 -10.66 -6.67
CA THR A 11 7.66 -10.57 -8.13
C THR A 11 6.38 -11.25 -8.61
N VAL A 12 5.58 -10.59 -9.44
CA VAL A 12 4.46 -11.21 -10.14
C VAL A 12 5.00 -12.18 -11.20
N VAL A 13 4.69 -13.47 -11.09
CA VAL A 13 5.16 -14.49 -12.04
C VAL A 13 4.06 -15.00 -12.97
N ALA A 14 2.80 -14.87 -12.57
CA ALA A 14 1.65 -15.15 -13.43
C ALA A 14 0.44 -14.32 -13.01
N THR A 15 -0.46 -14.09 -13.97
CA THR A 15 -1.77 -13.51 -13.71
C THR A 15 -2.83 -14.34 -14.42
N ARG A 16 -3.98 -14.57 -13.78
CA ARG A 16 -5.12 -15.28 -14.37
C ARG A 16 -6.40 -14.51 -14.10
N LYS A 17 -7.06 -14.08 -15.16
CA LYS A 17 -8.38 -13.46 -15.05
C LYS A 17 -9.46 -14.53 -14.90
N THR A 18 -10.25 -14.45 -13.83
CA THR A 18 -11.38 -15.33 -13.56
C THR A 18 -12.62 -14.48 -13.34
N ASN A 19 -13.49 -14.39 -14.37
CA ASN A 19 -14.62 -13.46 -14.41
C ASN A 19 -14.16 -11.99 -14.24
N GLU A 20 -14.59 -11.33 -13.16
CA GLU A 20 -14.21 -9.94 -12.84
C GLU A 20 -13.03 -9.86 -11.86
N ASN A 21 -12.52 -10.99 -11.38
CA ASN A 21 -11.40 -11.09 -10.47
C ASN A 21 -10.10 -11.37 -11.22
N ILE A 22 -8.97 -11.08 -10.59
CA ILE A 22 -7.64 -11.45 -11.06
C ILE A 22 -6.92 -12.21 -9.96
N ASP A 23 -6.44 -13.41 -10.30
CA ASP A 23 -5.51 -14.15 -9.47
C ASP A 23 -4.09 -13.73 -9.84
N PHE A 24 -3.31 -13.35 -8.85
CA PHE A 24 -1.89 -13.04 -8.97
C PHE A 24 -1.09 -14.16 -8.33
N THR A 25 -0.19 -14.75 -9.10
CA THR A 25 0.81 -15.69 -8.56
C THR A 25 2.13 -14.92 -8.40
N LEU A 26 2.69 -14.96 -7.19
CA LEU A 26 3.89 -14.21 -6.83
C LEU A 26 4.95 -15.13 -6.22
N THR A 27 6.20 -14.67 -6.28
CA THR A 27 7.33 -15.32 -5.58
C THR A 27 8.03 -14.31 -4.68
N CYS A 28 8.47 -14.80 -3.51
CA CYS A 28 9.28 -14.06 -2.54
C CYS A 28 10.17 -15.04 -1.75
N SER A 29 11.09 -14.54 -0.93
CA SER A 29 12.02 -15.38 -0.16
C SER A 29 11.32 -16.23 0.91
N PHE A 30 10.21 -15.74 1.47
CA PHE A 30 9.52 -16.40 2.58
C PHE A 30 8.24 -17.17 2.17
N VAL A 31 8.10 -17.57 0.90
CA VAL A 31 6.92 -18.36 0.44
C VAL A 31 6.70 -19.58 1.32
N ASN A 32 7.77 -20.26 1.74
CA ASN A 32 7.68 -21.47 2.57
C ASN A 32 7.22 -21.20 4.02
N GLU A 33 7.16 -19.96 4.43
CA GLU A 33 6.63 -19.54 5.74
C GLU A 33 5.16 -19.10 5.67
N LEU A 34 4.60 -18.98 4.47
CA LEU A 34 3.19 -18.63 4.26
C LEU A 34 2.29 -19.85 4.45
N GLN A 35 1.02 -19.58 4.73
CA GLN A 35 -0.03 -20.59 4.83
C GLN A 35 -1.24 -20.16 4.03
N VAL A 36 -1.98 -21.11 3.48
CA VAL A 36 -3.31 -20.85 2.89
C VAL A 36 -4.21 -20.25 3.97
N ASP A 37 -5.10 -19.34 3.59
CA ASP A 37 -5.95 -18.51 4.46
C ASP A 37 -5.20 -17.38 5.22
N GLN A 38 -3.89 -17.27 5.09
CA GLN A 38 -3.14 -16.15 5.66
C GLN A 38 -3.36 -14.86 4.86
N SER A 39 -3.47 -13.73 5.58
CA SER A 39 -3.49 -12.39 4.97
C SER A 39 -2.08 -11.86 4.75
N VAL A 40 -1.81 -11.37 3.55
CA VAL A 40 -0.58 -10.67 3.17
C VAL A 40 -0.97 -9.36 2.48
N SER A 41 -0.28 -8.27 2.80
CA SER A 41 -0.44 -6.97 2.14
C SER A 41 0.35 -6.95 0.83
N HIS A 42 -0.29 -6.48 -0.25
CA HIS A 42 0.30 -6.34 -1.60
C HIS A 42 0.12 -4.90 -2.05
N ASN A 43 1.20 -4.11 -2.09
CA ASN A 43 1.12 -2.66 -2.28
C ASN A 43 0.06 -2.00 -1.38
N GLY A 44 -0.04 -2.44 -0.12
CA GLY A 44 -1.03 -1.96 0.84
C GLY A 44 -2.42 -2.60 0.73
N VAL A 45 -2.64 -3.53 -0.19
CA VAL A 45 -3.91 -4.27 -0.32
C VAL A 45 -3.81 -5.60 0.43
N CYS A 46 -4.67 -5.80 1.41
CA CYS A 46 -4.81 -7.06 2.13
C CYS A 46 -5.47 -8.11 1.22
N LEU A 47 -4.73 -9.17 0.87
CA LEU A 47 -5.24 -10.30 0.11
C LEU A 47 -4.96 -11.59 0.86
N THR A 48 -5.87 -12.56 0.70
CA THR A 48 -5.75 -13.88 1.30
C THR A 48 -4.98 -14.82 0.37
N VAL A 49 -4.02 -15.56 0.91
CA VAL A 49 -3.31 -16.61 0.19
C VAL A 49 -4.28 -17.76 -0.06
N ILE A 50 -4.51 -18.11 -1.32
CA ILE A 50 -5.43 -19.20 -1.72
C ILE A 50 -4.71 -20.48 -2.15
N GLU A 51 -3.45 -20.37 -2.54
CA GLU A 51 -2.64 -21.50 -3.00
C GLU A 51 -1.15 -21.23 -2.76
N ILE A 52 -0.41 -22.28 -2.44
CA ILE A 52 1.05 -22.25 -2.36
C ILE A 52 1.58 -23.46 -3.15
N GLN A 53 2.41 -23.21 -4.16
CA GLN A 53 2.96 -24.25 -5.02
C GLN A 53 4.36 -23.84 -5.57
N ASN A 54 5.31 -24.75 -5.54
CA ASN A 54 6.61 -24.60 -6.21
C ASN A 54 7.32 -23.26 -5.96
N ASN A 55 7.45 -22.84 -4.71
CA ASN A 55 8.05 -21.56 -4.31
C ASN A 55 7.32 -20.32 -4.82
N THR A 56 6.03 -20.45 -5.09
CA THR A 56 5.10 -19.36 -5.40
C THR A 56 3.86 -19.44 -4.53
N TYR A 57 3.16 -18.32 -4.39
CA TYR A 57 1.84 -18.28 -3.76
C TYR A 57 0.88 -17.49 -4.64
N THR A 58 -0.39 -17.79 -4.53
CA THR A 58 -1.45 -17.13 -5.31
C THR A 58 -2.43 -16.44 -4.38
N VAL A 59 -2.83 -15.23 -4.76
CA VAL A 59 -3.86 -14.42 -4.11
C VAL A 59 -4.87 -13.95 -5.15
N THR A 60 -6.12 -13.72 -4.72
CA THR A 60 -7.19 -13.22 -5.60
C THR A 60 -7.55 -11.78 -5.23
N ALA A 61 -7.48 -10.87 -6.19
CA ALA A 61 -8.05 -9.54 -6.09
C ALA A 61 -9.45 -9.51 -6.73
N MET A 62 -10.46 -9.14 -5.93
CA MET A 62 -11.83 -8.99 -6.39
C MET A 62 -12.00 -7.71 -7.22
N LYS A 63 -13.08 -7.63 -8.02
CA LYS A 63 -13.42 -6.47 -8.84
C LYS A 63 -13.34 -5.15 -8.08
N GLU A 64 -13.94 -5.05 -6.89
CA GLU A 64 -13.93 -3.83 -6.09
C GLU A 64 -12.50 -3.41 -5.71
N THR A 65 -11.67 -4.37 -5.32
CA THR A 65 -10.24 -4.16 -5.02
C THR A 65 -9.48 -3.63 -6.23
N LEU A 66 -9.71 -4.23 -7.39
CA LEU A 66 -9.08 -3.81 -8.65
C LEU A 66 -9.50 -2.39 -9.07
N GLN A 67 -10.75 -1.99 -8.79
CA GLN A 67 -11.24 -0.64 -9.10
C GLN A 67 -10.67 0.46 -8.18
N LYS A 68 -10.33 0.10 -6.94
CA LYS A 68 -9.85 1.05 -5.93
C LYS A 68 -8.33 1.11 -5.79
N SER A 69 -7.62 0.18 -6.43
CA SER A 69 -6.17 0.03 -6.24
C SER A 69 -5.40 0.01 -7.56
N ASN A 70 -4.09 0.13 -7.46
CA ASN A 70 -3.19 0.01 -8.60
C ASN A 70 -2.91 -1.45 -9.02
N LEU A 71 -3.51 -2.44 -8.36
CA LEU A 71 -3.29 -3.84 -8.69
C LEU A 71 -3.78 -4.20 -10.11
N CYS A 72 -4.79 -3.47 -10.63
CA CYS A 72 -5.28 -3.68 -11.99
C CYS A 72 -4.23 -3.36 -13.09
N PHE A 73 -3.16 -2.65 -12.75
CA PHE A 73 -2.07 -2.30 -13.69
C PHE A 73 -0.88 -3.25 -13.60
N LEU A 74 -0.88 -4.21 -12.66
CA LEU A 74 0.23 -5.13 -12.48
C LEU A 74 0.36 -6.11 -13.65
N ASN A 75 1.61 -6.26 -14.10
CA ASN A 75 2.01 -7.19 -15.14
C ASN A 75 3.01 -8.23 -14.60
N ILE A 76 3.21 -9.30 -15.36
CA ILE A 76 4.26 -10.28 -15.05
C ILE A 76 5.62 -9.59 -15.07
N GLY A 77 6.42 -9.80 -14.03
CA GLY A 77 7.72 -9.18 -13.78
C GLY A 77 7.68 -7.97 -12.85
N ASP A 78 6.50 -7.39 -12.59
CA ASP A 78 6.38 -6.25 -11.69
C ASP A 78 6.72 -6.62 -10.24
N LYS A 79 7.28 -5.63 -9.53
CA LYS A 79 7.63 -5.71 -8.11
C LYS A 79 6.52 -5.13 -7.25
N VAL A 80 6.11 -5.89 -6.26
CA VAL A 80 5.01 -5.56 -5.34
C VAL A 80 5.53 -5.55 -3.92
N ASN A 81 5.37 -4.45 -3.20
CA ASN A 81 5.66 -4.40 -1.77
C ASN A 81 4.80 -5.41 -1.02
N ILE A 82 5.40 -6.27 -0.21
CA ILE A 82 4.67 -7.23 0.60
C ILE A 82 5.02 -7.13 2.08
N GLU A 83 4.00 -7.35 2.91
CA GLU A 83 4.10 -7.44 4.37
C GLU A 83 3.14 -8.51 4.86
N ARG A 84 3.62 -9.43 5.70
CA ARG A 84 2.76 -10.41 6.40
C ARG A 84 1.98 -9.74 7.52
N SER A 85 0.83 -10.28 7.85
CA SER A 85 0.04 -9.79 8.99
C SER A 85 0.84 -9.80 10.29
N MET A 86 0.65 -8.76 11.11
CA MET A 86 1.33 -8.60 12.40
C MET A 86 1.00 -9.77 13.35
N ARG A 87 2.00 -10.19 14.11
CA ARG A 87 1.80 -11.10 15.24
C ARG A 87 1.27 -10.32 16.45
N MET A 88 0.44 -10.95 17.30
CA MET A 88 -0.14 -10.32 18.49
C MET A 88 0.89 -9.76 19.49
N ASN A 89 2.08 -10.34 19.54
CA ASN A 89 3.21 -9.89 20.35
C ASN A 89 4.29 -9.18 19.54
N GLY A 90 3.98 -8.78 18.28
CA GLY A 90 4.89 -8.05 17.41
C GLY A 90 4.97 -6.57 17.78
N ARG A 91 6.00 -5.89 17.27
CA ARG A 91 6.15 -4.44 17.40
C ARG A 91 5.31 -3.75 16.33
N LEU A 92 4.80 -2.57 16.65
CA LEU A 92 4.19 -1.65 15.70
C LEU A 92 5.22 -0.54 15.38
N ASP A 93 6.09 -0.79 14.40
CA ASP A 93 7.17 0.13 14.07
C ASP A 93 6.73 1.24 13.09
N GLY A 94 5.54 1.11 12.45
CA GLY A 94 4.88 2.14 11.64
C GLY A 94 3.63 2.67 12.32
N HIS A 95 2.46 2.49 11.67
CA HIS A 95 1.15 2.81 12.24
C HIS A 95 0.16 1.65 12.00
N ILE A 96 -1.08 1.78 12.49
CA ILE A 96 -2.10 0.74 12.28
C ILE A 96 -2.57 0.77 10.83
N VAL A 97 -2.13 -0.22 10.04
CA VAL A 97 -2.49 -0.40 8.63
C VAL A 97 -3.44 -1.58 8.49
N GLN A 98 -4.58 -1.36 7.87
CA GLN A 98 -5.58 -2.42 7.69
C GLN A 98 -5.33 -3.24 6.41
N GLY A 99 -4.70 -2.63 5.42
CA GLY A 99 -4.61 -3.17 4.06
C GLY A 99 -5.88 -2.90 3.25
N HIS A 100 -6.63 -1.88 3.63
CA HIS A 100 -7.87 -1.47 2.98
C HIS A 100 -7.67 -0.14 2.26
N VAL A 101 -7.14 -0.23 1.06
CA VAL A 101 -6.86 0.92 0.19
C VAL A 101 -8.12 1.73 -0.04
N ASP A 102 -8.05 3.04 0.22
CA ASP A 102 -9.16 3.98 0.08
C ASP A 102 -9.26 4.52 -1.35
N THR A 103 -8.12 4.86 -1.94
CA THR A 103 -8.01 5.45 -3.27
C THR A 103 -6.60 5.25 -3.83
N THR A 104 -6.41 5.70 -5.05
CA THR A 104 -5.07 5.83 -5.65
C THR A 104 -4.63 7.29 -5.69
N ALA A 105 -3.31 7.50 -5.76
CA ALA A 105 -2.71 8.80 -6.01
C ALA A 105 -1.68 8.71 -7.13
N ARG A 106 -1.37 9.85 -7.72
CA ARG A 106 -0.35 10.00 -8.75
C ARG A 106 0.87 10.70 -8.15
N CYS A 107 2.05 10.16 -8.37
CA CYS A 107 3.29 10.86 -8.10
C CYS A 107 3.44 12.04 -9.09
N THR A 108 3.45 13.27 -8.58
CA THR A 108 3.53 14.50 -9.42
C THR A 108 4.88 15.17 -9.37
N ASN A 109 5.67 14.91 -8.34
CA ASN A 109 7.03 15.42 -8.23
C ASN A 109 7.95 14.44 -7.50
N VAL A 110 9.21 14.41 -7.90
CA VAL A 110 10.31 13.67 -7.24
C VAL A 110 11.48 14.63 -7.13
N GLU A 111 11.95 14.87 -5.92
CA GLU A 111 13.03 15.79 -5.62
C GLU A 111 14.06 15.12 -4.72
N ASP A 112 15.29 15.00 -5.21
CA ASP A 112 16.40 14.48 -4.41
C ASP A 112 16.94 15.60 -3.52
N ALA A 113 17.06 15.30 -2.23
CA ALA A 113 17.68 16.14 -1.23
C ALA A 113 18.82 15.38 -0.54
N GLU A 114 19.75 16.10 0.11
CA GLU A 114 20.84 15.44 0.82
C GLU A 114 20.29 14.47 1.88
N GLY A 115 20.50 13.17 1.64
CA GLY A 115 20.12 12.08 2.55
C GLY A 115 18.67 11.59 2.44
N SER A 116 17.85 12.13 1.55
CA SER A 116 16.46 11.69 1.33
C SER A 116 15.97 12.04 -0.07
N THR A 117 14.86 11.41 -0.49
CA THR A 117 14.11 11.78 -1.71
C THR A 117 12.71 12.18 -1.31
N TYR A 118 12.26 13.36 -1.72
CA TYR A 118 10.89 13.81 -1.51
C TYR A 118 10.02 13.40 -2.69
N TYR A 119 8.84 12.84 -2.39
CA TYR A 119 7.81 12.51 -3.37
C TYR A 119 6.55 13.30 -3.05
N THR A 120 5.96 13.93 -4.08
CA THR A 120 4.65 14.57 -3.97
C THR A 120 3.61 13.68 -4.62
N PHE A 121 2.53 13.42 -3.89
CA PHE A 121 1.40 12.64 -4.36
C PHE A 121 0.14 13.49 -4.43
N GLU A 122 -0.58 13.38 -5.54
CA GLU A 122 -1.87 14.01 -5.75
C GLU A 122 -2.94 12.93 -5.87
N TYR A 123 -4.05 13.09 -5.15
CA TYR A 123 -5.20 12.20 -5.15
C TYR A 123 -6.50 12.96 -5.42
N ASN A 124 -7.53 12.25 -5.83
CA ASN A 124 -8.84 12.86 -6.06
C ASN A 124 -9.47 13.24 -4.72
N PHE A 125 -9.57 14.54 -4.46
CA PHE A 125 -10.14 15.08 -3.23
C PHE A 125 -11.67 15.23 -3.38
N ASP A 126 -12.39 14.67 -2.41
CA ASP A 126 -13.83 14.79 -2.27
C ASP A 126 -14.17 15.31 -0.87
N HIS A 127 -14.89 16.42 -0.77
CA HIS A 127 -15.29 17.01 0.49
C HIS A 127 -16.12 16.07 1.38
N GLU A 128 -16.98 15.22 0.79
CA GLU A 128 -17.75 14.25 1.55
C GLU A 128 -16.87 13.11 2.09
N MET A 129 -15.87 12.71 1.33
CA MET A 129 -14.85 11.76 1.80
C MET A 129 -14.01 12.38 2.91
N ALA A 130 -13.57 13.63 2.76
CA ALA A 130 -12.81 14.34 3.80
C ALA A 130 -13.57 14.40 5.14
N LYS A 131 -14.88 14.67 5.13
CA LYS A 131 -15.74 14.61 6.34
C LYS A 131 -15.78 13.23 7.01
N ARG A 132 -15.36 12.18 6.31
CA ARG A 132 -15.26 10.81 6.80
C ARG A 132 -13.85 10.41 7.24
N GLY A 133 -12.91 11.36 7.26
CA GLY A 133 -11.53 11.12 7.68
C GLY A 133 -10.57 10.68 6.56
N TYR A 134 -10.97 10.85 5.29
CA TYR A 134 -10.12 10.54 4.13
C TYR A 134 -9.32 11.78 3.72
N PHE A 135 -8.36 12.14 4.55
CA PHE A 135 -7.45 13.27 4.33
C PHE A 135 -6.13 13.05 5.07
N THR A 136 -5.11 13.81 4.69
CA THR A 136 -3.81 13.81 5.34
C THR A 136 -3.66 15.02 6.27
N VAL A 137 -2.94 14.82 7.38
CA VAL A 137 -2.59 15.90 8.33
C VAL A 137 -1.09 16.03 8.45
N ASP A 138 -0.59 17.25 8.69
CA ASP A 138 0.84 17.46 8.84
C ASP A 138 1.39 16.63 10.00
N LYS A 139 2.51 15.95 9.76
CA LYS A 139 3.15 14.99 10.68
C LYS A 139 2.29 13.78 11.04
N GLY A 140 1.13 13.62 10.42
CA GLY A 140 0.32 12.40 10.53
C GLY A 140 0.90 11.25 9.70
N SER A 141 0.28 10.08 9.81
CA SER A 141 0.66 8.89 9.06
C SER A 141 -0.24 8.69 7.84
N VAL A 142 0.34 8.14 6.78
CA VAL A 142 -0.36 7.69 5.58
C VAL A 142 0.36 6.45 5.04
N THR A 143 -0.38 5.56 4.41
CA THR A 143 0.23 4.42 3.72
C THR A 143 0.28 4.68 2.22
N VAL A 144 1.46 4.59 1.63
CA VAL A 144 1.67 4.66 0.17
C VAL A 144 2.23 3.33 -0.31
N ASN A 145 1.49 2.62 -1.16
CA ASN A 145 1.83 1.24 -1.58
C ASN A 145 2.21 0.33 -0.41
N GLY A 146 1.48 0.43 0.71
CA GLY A 146 1.73 -0.34 1.91
C GLY A 146 2.83 0.18 2.82
N VAL A 147 3.59 1.18 2.42
CA VAL A 147 4.67 1.78 3.23
C VAL A 147 4.08 2.83 4.17
N SER A 148 4.29 2.68 5.48
CA SER A 148 3.95 3.68 6.50
C SER A 148 4.87 4.88 6.41
N LEU A 149 4.31 6.07 6.17
CA LEU A 149 5.08 7.28 5.93
C LEU A 149 4.51 8.47 6.71
N THR A 150 5.40 9.38 7.08
CA THR A 150 5.03 10.65 7.71
C THR A 150 4.67 11.66 6.62
N VAL A 151 3.51 12.27 6.76
CA VAL A 151 3.02 13.34 5.88
C VAL A 151 3.80 14.64 6.13
N CYS A 152 4.21 15.27 5.05
CA CYS A 152 4.79 16.61 5.03
C CYS A 152 3.97 17.50 4.08
N GLU A 153 3.83 18.78 4.43
CA GLU A 153 3.19 19.79 3.58
C GLU A 153 1.85 19.32 2.96
N PRO A 154 0.89 18.85 3.77
CA PRO A 154 -0.39 18.42 3.23
C PRO A 154 -1.19 19.61 2.69
N ASN A 155 -1.92 19.38 1.60
CA ASN A 155 -2.92 20.28 1.07
C ASN A 155 -4.21 19.45 0.85
N ASN A 156 -5.28 20.06 0.34
CA ASN A 156 -6.56 19.37 0.17
C ASN A 156 -6.45 18.06 -0.63
N ASN A 157 -5.70 18.08 -1.72
CA ASN A 157 -5.59 16.96 -2.66
C ASN A 157 -4.16 16.44 -2.85
N CYS A 158 -3.19 16.96 -2.12
CA CYS A 158 -1.80 16.52 -2.26
C CYS A 158 -1.05 16.56 -0.93
N PHE A 159 0.03 15.79 -0.86
CA PHE A 159 0.96 15.79 0.26
C PHE A 159 2.35 15.36 -0.22
N LYS A 160 3.36 15.66 0.57
CA LYS A 160 4.72 15.16 0.38
C LYS A 160 5.07 14.11 1.42
N VAL A 161 6.02 13.25 1.06
CA VAL A 161 6.69 12.34 1.99
C VAL A 161 8.20 12.37 1.73
N ALA A 162 8.98 12.24 2.78
CA ALA A 162 10.44 12.12 2.70
C ALA A 162 10.83 10.64 2.84
N ILE A 163 11.51 10.10 1.86
CA ILE A 163 11.94 8.70 1.81
C ILE A 163 13.44 8.62 2.03
N ILE A 164 13.85 7.92 3.09
CA ILE A 164 15.26 7.66 3.37
C ILE A 164 15.83 6.62 2.40
N PRO A 165 17.15 6.60 2.15
CA PRO A 165 17.76 5.68 1.17
C PRO A 165 17.43 4.21 1.43
N TYR A 166 17.37 3.79 2.69
CA TYR A 166 17.02 2.42 3.05
C TYR A 166 15.60 2.04 2.56
N THR A 167 14.59 2.87 2.84
CA THR A 167 13.20 2.64 2.39
C THR A 167 13.11 2.65 0.86
N LYS A 168 13.80 3.60 0.20
CA LYS A 168 13.84 3.67 -1.26
C LYS A 168 14.40 2.39 -1.87
N ALA A 169 15.48 1.85 -1.33
CA ALA A 169 16.14 0.66 -1.86
C ALA A 169 15.35 -0.65 -1.62
N ASN A 170 14.60 -0.73 -0.51
CA ASN A 170 13.92 -1.95 -0.07
C ASN A 170 12.41 -1.98 -0.37
N THR A 171 11.90 -0.99 -1.07
CA THR A 171 10.50 -0.91 -1.50
C THR A 171 10.38 -0.51 -2.97
N ASN A 172 9.20 -0.60 -3.55
CA ASN A 172 8.98 -0.18 -4.93
C ASN A 172 9.13 1.35 -5.17
N PHE A 173 9.47 2.11 -4.14
CA PHE A 173 9.97 3.49 -4.29
C PHE A 173 11.26 3.56 -5.11
N CYS A 174 12.05 2.48 -5.21
CA CYS A 174 13.23 2.43 -6.07
C CYS A 174 12.93 2.67 -7.56
N ASN A 175 11.72 2.29 -8.00
CA ASN A 175 11.26 2.43 -9.39
C ASN A 175 10.24 3.56 -9.57
N MET A 176 9.93 4.32 -8.48
CA MET A 176 8.91 5.36 -8.52
C MET A 176 9.38 6.58 -9.29
N GLN A 177 8.54 7.07 -10.17
CA GLN A 177 8.79 8.24 -11.01
C GLN A 177 7.54 9.11 -11.13
N ILE A 178 7.70 10.32 -11.66
CA ILE A 178 6.56 11.19 -11.98
C ILE A 178 5.61 10.44 -12.92
N GLY A 179 4.32 10.46 -12.57
CA GLY A 179 3.26 9.73 -13.26
C GLY A 179 2.92 8.35 -12.65
N SER A 180 3.77 7.79 -11.78
CA SER A 180 3.47 6.53 -11.10
C SER A 180 2.16 6.60 -10.31
N ILE A 181 1.35 5.56 -10.41
CA ILE A 181 0.10 5.41 -9.64
C ILE A 181 0.37 4.54 -8.41
N VAL A 182 0.01 5.05 -7.24
CA VAL A 182 0.20 4.39 -5.95
C VAL A 182 -1.13 4.19 -5.24
N ASN A 183 -1.19 3.18 -4.36
CA ASN A 183 -2.30 2.97 -3.44
C ASN A 183 -2.16 3.88 -2.22
N LEU A 184 -3.26 4.48 -1.77
CA LEU A 184 -3.34 5.24 -0.53
C LEU A 184 -4.29 4.55 0.45
N GLU A 185 -3.85 4.44 1.71
CA GLU A 185 -4.71 4.16 2.85
C GLU A 185 -4.50 5.27 3.87
N PHE A 186 -5.57 6.02 4.20
CA PHE A 186 -5.54 7.04 5.24
C PHE A 186 -5.60 6.41 6.62
N ASP A 187 -5.01 7.07 7.60
CA ASP A 187 -4.97 6.55 8.98
C ASP A 187 -6.37 6.28 9.51
N ILE A 188 -6.60 5.05 9.95
CA ILE A 188 -7.88 4.56 10.46
C ILE A 188 -8.38 5.37 11.67
N ILE A 189 -7.46 5.92 12.48
CA ILE A 189 -7.81 6.76 13.63
C ILE A 189 -8.59 7.99 13.19
N GLY A 190 -8.15 8.65 12.10
CA GLY A 190 -8.86 9.81 11.52
C GLY A 190 -10.28 9.45 11.09
N LYS A 191 -10.47 8.28 10.48
CA LYS A 191 -11.79 7.80 10.04
C LYS A 191 -12.75 7.56 11.22
N TYR A 192 -12.28 6.96 12.31
CA TYR A 192 -13.10 6.75 13.51
C TYR A 192 -13.43 8.05 14.22
N ILE A 193 -12.48 8.98 14.37
CA ILE A 193 -12.71 10.30 14.98
C ILE A 193 -13.77 11.08 14.17
N ALA A 194 -13.60 11.13 12.85
CA ALA A 194 -14.54 11.81 11.96
C ALA A 194 -15.96 11.19 12.05
N LYS A 195 -16.05 9.86 12.17
CA LYS A 195 -17.35 9.19 12.34
C LYS A 195 -18.00 9.50 13.68
N LEU A 196 -17.25 9.56 14.77
CA LEU A 196 -17.78 9.87 16.11
C LEU A 196 -18.28 11.31 16.22
N GLN A 197 -17.72 12.25 15.45
CA GLN A 197 -18.17 13.65 15.42
C GLN A 197 -19.53 13.85 14.68
N GLN A 198 -20.05 12.81 14.03
CA GLN A 198 -21.33 12.86 13.32
C GLN A 198 -22.53 12.45 14.20
N PHE A 199 -22.28 12.06 15.44
CA PHE A 199 -23.28 11.73 16.46
C PHE A 199 -23.35 12.80 17.54
#